data_47fa479cce17bc87eceba93b04820dac
#
_entry.id   47fa479cce17bc87eceba93b04820dac
#
_cell.length_a   1.000
_cell.length_b   1.000
_cell.length_c   1.000
_cell.angle_alpha   90.00
_cell.angle_beta   90.00
_cell.angle_gamma   90.00
#
_symmetry.space_group_name_H-M   'P 1'
#
loop_
_entity.id
_entity.type
_entity.pdbx_description
1 polymer ?
#
loop_
_entity_poly.entity_id
_entity_poly.type
_entity_poly.pdbx_seq_one_letter_code
_entity_poly.pdbx_strand_id
1 'polypeptide(L)'
;MIRLHENEVFGLVKTNIDVHTLGVTTLENLLIDCGYKCYISPKEVSIAVEQIHKLNNYSLLQQWILNNHITRVGFSYRLDPREAKDYFCHMFNELKNHNLFVENGGSLRGIFFAGLPD
;
A
#
# COMPACT_ATOMS: atom_id res chain seq x y z
N MET A 1 -16.97 -8.25 10.49
CA MET A 1 -15.90 -9.03 9.84
C MET A 1 -15.76 -8.60 8.40
N ILE A 2 -14.55 -8.32 7.97
CA ILE A 2 -14.28 -7.97 6.58
C ILE A 2 -14.17 -9.26 5.77
N ARG A 3 -15.00 -9.36 4.74
CA ARG A 3 -14.89 -10.47 3.79
C ARG A 3 -13.97 -10.09 2.64
N LEU A 4 -12.99 -10.95 2.38
CA LEU A 4 -12.13 -10.77 1.21
C LEU A 4 -12.78 -11.49 0.03
N HIS A 5 -12.71 -10.86 -1.12
CA HIS A 5 -13.19 -11.44 -2.37
C HIS A 5 -12.13 -12.33 -2.98
N GLU A 6 -12.53 -13.34 -3.73
CA GLU A 6 -11.59 -14.28 -4.35
C GLU A 6 -10.59 -13.60 -5.29
N ASN A 7 -11.00 -12.50 -5.90
CA ASN A 7 -10.16 -11.78 -6.86
C ASN A 7 -9.48 -10.54 -6.26
N GLU A 8 -9.28 -10.52 -4.95
CA GLU A 8 -8.51 -9.45 -4.33
C GLU A 8 -7.07 -9.50 -4.79
N VAL A 9 -6.50 -8.31 -5.03
CA VAL A 9 -5.08 -8.13 -5.35
C VAL A 9 -4.50 -7.18 -4.34
N PHE A 10 -3.48 -7.62 -3.63
CA PHE A 10 -2.86 -6.84 -2.57
C PHE A 10 -1.61 -6.14 -3.09
N GLY A 11 -1.47 -4.87 -2.75
CA GLY A 11 -0.24 -4.13 -2.95
C GLY A 11 0.31 -3.71 -1.60
N LEU A 12 1.52 -4.14 -1.29
CA LEU A 12 2.16 -3.82 -0.02
C LEU A 12 3.22 -2.75 -0.23
N VAL A 13 2.99 -1.57 0.34
CA VAL A 13 3.92 -0.46 0.26
C VAL A 13 4.86 -0.54 1.46
N LYS A 14 6.15 -0.56 1.19
CA LYS A 14 7.19 -0.53 2.23
C LYS A 14 8.00 0.75 2.10
N THR A 15 8.70 1.13 3.18
CA THR A 15 9.59 2.29 3.10
C THR A 15 10.87 1.92 2.36
N ASN A 16 11.44 2.92 1.66
CA ASN A 16 12.70 2.72 0.94
C ASN A 16 13.86 2.47 1.89
N ILE A 17 13.82 3.07 3.07
CA ILE A 17 14.92 2.97 4.04
C ILE A 17 14.78 1.80 5.00
N ASP A 18 13.68 1.04 4.90
CA ASP A 18 13.48 -0.13 5.76
C ASP A 18 14.32 -1.28 5.26
N VAL A 19 15.36 -1.64 6.03
CA VAL A 19 16.22 -2.77 5.70
C VAL A 19 15.66 -4.09 6.22
N HIS A 20 14.61 -4.03 7.03
CA HIS A 20 13.98 -5.21 7.62
C HIS A 20 12.73 -5.58 6.83
N THR A 21 12.93 -6.28 5.72
CA THR A 21 11.83 -6.65 4.83
C THR A 21 11.12 -7.93 5.25
N LEU A 22 11.57 -8.57 6.33
CA LEU A 22 11.03 -9.87 6.73
C LEU A 22 9.52 -9.84 6.98
N GLY A 23 9.03 -8.79 7.65
CA GLY A 23 7.60 -8.67 7.93
C GLY A 23 6.77 -8.55 6.65
N VAL A 24 7.25 -7.75 5.69
CA VAL A 24 6.56 -7.58 4.41
C VAL A 24 6.58 -8.89 3.63
N THR A 25 7.73 -9.56 3.58
CA THR A 25 7.87 -10.84 2.88
C THR A 25 6.99 -11.91 3.51
N THR A 26 6.92 -11.95 4.83
CA THR A 26 6.06 -12.92 5.53
C THR A 26 4.59 -12.69 5.18
N LEU A 27 4.15 -11.43 5.18
CA LEU A 27 2.77 -11.10 4.83
C LEU A 27 2.48 -11.44 3.36
N GLU A 28 3.42 -11.14 2.46
CA GLU A 28 3.28 -11.50 1.05
C GLU A 28 3.09 -13.00 0.89
N ASN A 29 3.95 -13.80 1.52
CA ASN A 29 3.87 -15.25 1.42
C ASN A 29 2.55 -15.77 1.98
N LEU A 30 2.08 -15.21 3.09
CA LEU A 30 0.82 -15.61 3.69
C LEU A 30 -0.36 -15.34 2.75
N LEU A 31 -0.38 -14.17 2.12
CA LEU A 31 -1.46 -13.82 1.18
C LEU A 31 -1.41 -14.73 -0.05
N ILE A 32 -0.23 -15.00 -0.57
CA ILE A 32 -0.06 -15.90 -1.73
C ILE A 32 -0.53 -17.31 -1.37
N ASP A 33 -0.17 -17.78 -0.17
CA ASP A 33 -0.60 -19.10 0.29
C ASP A 33 -2.13 -19.18 0.44
N CYS A 34 -2.78 -18.06 0.71
CA CYS A 34 -4.24 -18.00 0.78
C CYS A 34 -4.89 -17.88 -0.60
N GLY A 35 -4.11 -17.83 -1.67
CA GLY A 35 -4.63 -17.80 -3.03
C GLY A 35 -4.79 -16.41 -3.63
N TYR A 36 -4.24 -15.38 -2.99
CA TYR A 36 -4.33 -14.00 -3.49
C TYR A 36 -3.07 -13.62 -4.23
N LYS A 37 -3.22 -12.68 -5.19
CA LYS A 37 -2.07 -12.02 -5.80
C LYS A 37 -1.59 -10.92 -4.86
N CYS A 38 -0.27 -10.78 -4.77
CA CYS A 38 0.34 -9.79 -3.89
C CYS A 38 1.59 -9.21 -4.55
N TYR A 39 1.69 -7.89 -4.55
CA TYR A 39 2.83 -7.16 -5.11
C TYR A 39 3.44 -6.30 -4.01
N ILE A 40 4.78 -6.26 -3.97
CA ILE A 40 5.50 -5.36 -3.07
C ILE A 40 5.93 -4.15 -3.89
N SER A 41 5.83 -2.95 -3.30
CA SER A 41 6.17 -1.71 -3.99
C SER A 41 7.61 -1.73 -4.45
N PRO A 42 7.88 -1.38 -5.73
CA PRO A 42 9.26 -1.18 -6.18
C PRO A 42 9.85 0.06 -5.52
N LYS A 43 11.17 0.19 -5.62
CA LYS A 43 11.91 1.27 -4.95
C LYS A 43 11.35 2.65 -5.27
N GLU A 44 11.06 2.91 -6.54
CA GLU A 44 10.56 4.23 -6.95
C GLU A 44 9.19 4.55 -6.35
N VAL A 45 8.33 3.55 -6.17
CA VAL A 45 7.03 3.75 -5.52
C VAL A 45 7.22 3.97 -4.03
N SER A 46 8.12 3.23 -3.41
CA SER A 46 8.42 3.39 -1.98
C SER A 46 8.93 4.80 -1.68
N ILE A 47 9.82 5.31 -2.51
CA ILE A 47 10.33 6.68 -2.37
C ILE A 47 9.20 7.69 -2.58
N ALA A 48 8.36 7.45 -3.59
CA ALA A 48 7.27 8.35 -3.93
C ALA A 48 6.27 8.51 -2.78
N VAL A 49 5.98 7.43 -2.07
CA VAL A 49 5.02 7.47 -0.97
C VAL A 49 5.53 8.34 0.18
N GLU A 50 6.84 8.37 0.41
CA GLU A 50 7.43 9.21 1.45
C GLU A 50 7.29 10.71 1.16
N GLN A 51 7.05 11.08 -0.09
CA GLN A 51 6.83 12.46 -0.52
C GLN A 51 5.60 12.54 -1.43
N ILE A 52 4.51 11.94 -1.00
CA ILE A 52 3.35 11.70 -1.84
C ILE A 52 2.65 12.98 -2.31
N HIS A 53 2.81 14.07 -1.56
CA HIS A 53 2.19 15.36 -1.92
C HIS A 53 2.79 15.98 -3.18
N LYS A 54 3.93 15.52 -3.63
CA LYS A 54 4.51 15.96 -4.90
C LYS A 54 3.77 15.27 -6.05
N LEU A 55 3.32 16.04 -7.02
CA LEU A 55 2.44 15.55 -8.08
C LEU A 55 2.98 14.32 -8.82
N ASN A 56 4.26 14.37 -9.22
CA ASN A 56 4.85 13.25 -9.95
C ASN A 56 4.92 11.98 -9.10
N ASN A 57 5.10 12.14 -7.79
CA ASN A 57 5.21 11.01 -6.88
C ASN A 57 3.86 10.30 -6.73
N TYR A 58 2.78 11.05 -6.61
CA TYR A 58 1.46 10.44 -6.55
C TYR A 58 1.17 9.63 -7.83
N SER A 59 1.57 10.16 -8.98
CA SER A 59 1.36 9.47 -10.26
C SER A 59 2.02 8.10 -10.30
N LEU A 60 3.22 7.97 -9.70
CA LEU A 60 3.90 6.69 -9.63
C LEU A 60 3.10 5.67 -8.81
N LEU A 61 2.57 6.10 -7.67
CA LEU A 61 1.73 5.24 -6.85
C LEU A 61 0.47 4.82 -7.61
N GLN A 62 -0.21 5.77 -8.24
CA GLN A 62 -1.44 5.49 -8.99
C GLN A 62 -1.19 4.52 -10.13
N GLN A 63 -0.13 4.72 -10.91
CA GLN A 63 0.20 3.82 -12.02
C GLN A 63 0.49 2.41 -11.53
N TRP A 64 1.21 2.28 -10.42
CA TRP A 64 1.50 0.98 -9.84
C TRP A 64 0.23 0.24 -9.44
N ILE A 65 -0.70 0.96 -8.80
CA ILE A 65 -1.98 0.39 -8.40
C ILE A 65 -2.79 -0.06 -9.62
N LEU A 66 -2.91 0.81 -10.60
CA LEU A 66 -3.76 0.54 -11.76
C LEU A 66 -3.16 -0.53 -12.68
N ASN A 67 -1.85 -0.48 -12.89
CA ASN A 67 -1.19 -1.45 -13.79
C ASN A 67 -1.24 -2.87 -13.25
N ASN A 68 -1.28 -3.04 -11.94
CA ASN A 68 -1.31 -4.35 -11.31
C ASN A 68 -2.72 -4.72 -10.81
N HIS A 69 -3.71 -3.90 -11.10
CA HIS A 69 -5.10 -4.13 -10.69
C HIS A 69 -5.25 -4.32 -9.19
N ILE A 70 -4.47 -3.59 -8.41
CA ILE A 70 -4.47 -3.69 -6.95
C ILE A 70 -5.81 -3.19 -6.40
N THR A 71 -6.41 -3.99 -5.53
CA THR A 71 -7.70 -3.67 -4.91
C THR A 71 -7.58 -3.29 -3.44
N ARG A 72 -6.50 -3.69 -2.77
CA ARG A 72 -6.23 -3.32 -1.38
C ARG A 72 -4.77 -2.98 -1.23
N VAL A 73 -4.48 -1.86 -0.58
CA VAL A 73 -3.11 -1.39 -0.34
C VAL A 73 -2.80 -1.53 1.14
N GLY A 74 -1.73 -2.23 1.45
CA GLY A 74 -1.18 -2.29 2.80
C GLY A 74 0.07 -1.45 2.91
N PHE A 75 0.22 -0.73 4.01
CA PHE A 75 1.37 0.12 4.26
C PHE A 75 2.17 -0.47 5.42
N SER A 76 3.41 -0.85 5.15
CA SER A 76 4.30 -1.42 6.15
C SER A 76 5.43 -0.45 6.46
N TYR A 77 5.54 -0.05 7.72
CA TYR A 77 6.53 0.91 8.15
C TYR A 77 6.95 0.61 9.59
N ARG A 78 8.22 0.42 9.83
CA ARG A 78 8.72 -0.04 11.13
C ARG A 78 9.51 0.99 11.91
N LEU A 79 9.68 2.20 11.35
CA LEU A 79 10.43 3.24 12.02
C LEU A 79 9.54 4.01 13.01
N ASP A 80 9.80 5.30 13.20
CA ASP A 80 9.04 6.12 14.14
C ASP A 80 7.53 6.03 13.86
N PRO A 81 6.71 5.62 14.85
CA PRO A 81 5.27 5.51 14.65
C PRO A 81 4.60 6.82 14.20
N ARG A 82 5.14 7.97 14.59
CA ARG A 82 4.57 9.25 14.17
C ARG A 82 4.80 9.51 12.70
N GLU A 83 6.00 9.20 12.21
CA GLU A 83 6.29 9.32 10.78
C GLU A 83 5.45 8.33 9.98
N ALA A 84 5.31 7.10 10.49
CA ALA A 84 4.50 6.08 9.83
C ALA A 84 3.05 6.55 9.67
N LYS A 85 2.50 7.13 10.74
CA LYS A 85 1.14 7.66 10.72
C LYS A 85 1.01 8.78 9.69
N ASP A 86 1.97 9.69 9.66
CA ASP A 86 1.92 10.82 8.74
C ASP A 86 1.99 10.35 7.28
N TYR A 87 2.90 9.44 6.95
CA TYR A 87 2.99 8.90 5.61
C TYR A 87 1.72 8.16 5.21
N PHE A 88 1.17 7.37 6.12
CA PHE A 88 -0.07 6.65 5.86
C PHE A 88 -1.23 7.60 5.59
N CYS A 89 -1.37 8.63 6.43
CA CYS A 89 -2.46 9.61 6.29
C CYS A 89 -2.32 10.41 5.00
N HIS A 90 -1.10 10.82 4.65
CA HIS A 90 -0.86 11.54 3.40
C HIS A 90 -1.20 10.67 2.19
N MET A 91 -0.79 9.41 2.22
CA MET A 91 -1.13 8.47 1.15
C MET A 91 -2.65 8.30 1.03
N PHE A 92 -3.31 8.09 2.16
CA PHE A 92 -4.76 7.92 2.20
C PHE A 92 -5.47 9.13 1.60
N ASN A 93 -5.05 10.34 2.02
CA ASN A 93 -5.68 11.57 1.54
C ASN A 93 -5.50 11.75 0.05
N GLU A 94 -4.32 11.45 -0.49
CA GLU A 94 -4.08 11.57 -1.92
C GLU A 94 -4.90 10.57 -2.72
N LEU A 95 -4.99 9.33 -2.25
CA LEU A 95 -5.82 8.32 -2.92
C LEU A 95 -7.30 8.72 -2.90
N LYS A 96 -7.76 9.27 -1.79
CA LYS A 96 -9.14 9.74 -1.67
C LYS A 96 -9.40 10.94 -2.59
N ASN A 97 -8.47 11.90 -2.62
CA ASN A 97 -8.63 13.10 -3.44
C ASN A 97 -8.63 12.80 -4.93
N HIS A 98 -8.00 11.71 -5.35
CA HIS A 98 -7.95 11.30 -6.75
C HIS A 98 -8.98 10.21 -7.07
N ASN A 99 -9.92 9.97 -6.17
CA ASN A 99 -11.06 9.06 -6.38
C ASN A 99 -10.64 7.62 -6.68
N LEU A 100 -9.58 7.13 -6.05
CA LEU A 100 -9.10 5.76 -6.25
C LEU A 100 -9.96 4.71 -5.52
N PHE A 101 -10.76 5.13 -4.54
CA PHE A 101 -11.60 4.20 -3.80
C PHE A 101 -12.88 3.86 -4.54
N VAL A 102 -13.37 2.64 -4.34
CA VAL A 102 -14.59 2.14 -5.00
C VAL A 102 -15.78 3.07 -4.80
N GLU A 103 -15.95 3.61 -3.61
CA GLU A 103 -17.08 4.51 -3.29
C GLU A 103 -17.04 5.79 -4.12
N ASN A 104 -15.92 6.12 -4.72
CA ASN A 104 -15.76 7.32 -5.57
C ASN A 104 -15.48 6.95 -7.03
N GLY A 105 -15.73 5.69 -7.42
CA GLY A 105 -15.58 5.24 -8.79
C GLY A 105 -14.23 4.60 -9.12
N GLY A 106 -13.35 4.44 -8.15
CA GLY A 106 -12.05 3.81 -8.34
C GLY A 106 -12.08 2.31 -8.13
N SER A 107 -10.90 1.70 -8.06
CA SER A 107 -10.74 0.26 -7.93
C SER A 107 -10.32 -0.22 -6.55
N LEU A 108 -9.87 0.69 -5.67
CA LEU A 108 -9.42 0.31 -4.33
C LEU A 108 -10.60 0.07 -3.41
N ARG A 109 -10.62 -1.12 -2.82
CA ARG A 109 -11.64 -1.47 -1.82
C ARG A 109 -11.25 -1.07 -0.41
N GLY A 110 -9.96 -0.79 -0.18
CA GLY A 110 -9.50 -0.34 1.11
C GLY A 110 -8.00 -0.23 1.20
N ILE A 111 -7.54 0.40 2.27
CA ILE A 111 -6.13 0.42 2.63
C ILE A 111 -6.01 0.01 4.10
N PHE A 112 -4.85 -0.50 4.47
CA PHE A 112 -4.62 -0.93 5.84
C PHE A 112 -3.17 -0.69 6.22
N PHE A 113 -2.94 -0.59 7.53
CA PHE A 113 -1.59 -0.45 8.07
C PHE A 113 -1.11 -1.81 8.57
N ALA A 114 -0.01 -2.28 8.00
CA ALA A 114 0.58 -3.57 8.35
C ALA A 114 1.84 -3.33 9.19
N GLY A 115 1.67 -2.58 10.27
CA GLY A 115 2.76 -2.36 11.21
C GLY A 115 2.98 -3.58 12.08
N LEU A 116 4.24 -3.92 12.32
CA LEU A 116 4.56 -4.98 13.27
C LEU A 116 4.72 -4.38 14.66
N PRO A 117 4.18 -5.01 15.68
CA PRO A 117 4.45 -4.57 17.04
C PRO A 117 5.93 -4.81 17.35
N ASP A 118 6.50 -3.88 18.08
CA ASP A 118 7.89 -3.98 18.51
C ASP A 118 8.06 -5.09 19.54
#